data_336071426ea5e842e562a1e7621d833c
#
_entry.id   336071426ea5e842e562a1e7621d833c
#
_cell.length_a   1.000
_cell.length_b   1.000
_cell.length_c   1.000
_cell.angle_alpha   90.00
_cell.angle_beta   90.00
_cell.angle_gamma   90.00
#
_symmetry.space_group_name_H-M   'P 1'
#
loop_
_entity.id
_entity.type
_entity.pdbx_description
1 polymer ?
#
loop_
_entity_poly.entity_id
_entity_poly.type
_entity_poly.pdbx_seq_one_letter_code
_entity_poly.pdbx_strand_id
1 'polypeptide(L)'
;MRVLIAITSLPYCDSVLQLGAEIAKLTEQMPTLLTVIRHESQRATVAGTIASAYDRLRGSAPELRTEVRVGSPSKEILQEIESGEYDLVIVGNLECRGLVAWFVMDATVDRVVHHAPCPVMIAKGRIRPIRHILLCDSGAQCPSLLGRFASRMRMLVRQDVDVTVLHVMSQMSAGPGVKGTQLRADAEELIREHAPEGELLQQDMDMLRQIHVDSHPKVRHGLVVEEIVEEANSSDYDLVVIGGRRPAGWQRILLDDLGDQIISQVNLPVLVLH
;
A
#
# COMPACT_ATOMS: atom_id res chain seq x y z
N MET A 1 -9.01 -15.05 0.22
CA MET A 1 -7.75 -14.32 0.30
C MET A 1 -7.19 -14.45 1.72
N ARG A 2 -6.00 -15.01 1.88
CA ARG A 2 -5.36 -15.23 3.22
C ARG A 2 -4.62 -13.97 3.64
N VAL A 3 -4.97 -13.42 4.79
CA VAL A 3 -4.40 -12.16 5.29
C VAL A 3 -3.55 -12.42 6.53
N LEU A 4 -2.32 -11.93 6.53
CA LEU A 4 -1.43 -11.90 7.70
C LEU A 4 -1.44 -10.50 8.30
N ILE A 5 -1.78 -10.39 9.58
CA ILE A 5 -1.69 -9.14 10.37
C ILE A 5 -0.50 -9.29 11.30
N ALA A 6 0.59 -8.55 11.06
CA ALA A 6 1.82 -8.69 11.84
C ALA A 6 1.99 -7.55 12.84
N ILE A 7 2.09 -7.91 14.13
CA ILE A 7 2.33 -6.99 15.23
C ILE A 7 3.74 -7.24 15.77
N THR A 8 4.56 -6.21 15.80
CA THR A 8 5.98 -6.31 16.22
C THR A 8 6.32 -5.53 17.48
N SER A 9 5.43 -4.65 17.92
CA SER A 9 5.63 -3.83 19.11
C SER A 9 4.32 -3.44 19.77
N LEU A 10 4.32 -3.46 21.07
CA LEU A 10 3.28 -2.98 21.97
C LEU A 10 3.79 -1.67 22.61
N PRO A 11 3.04 -0.62 22.68
CA PRO A 11 1.60 -0.40 22.52
C PRO A 11 1.16 0.15 21.15
N TYR A 12 2.00 0.16 20.13
CA TYR A 12 1.78 0.89 18.85
C TYR A 12 1.09 0.02 17.77
N CYS A 13 0.20 -0.87 18.14
CA CYS A 13 -0.48 -1.77 17.20
C CYS A 13 -1.88 -1.28 16.77
N ASP A 14 -2.34 -0.13 17.27
CA ASP A 14 -3.73 0.31 17.04
C ASP A 14 -4.05 0.51 15.56
N SER A 15 -3.18 1.17 14.79
CA SER A 15 -3.38 1.37 13.35
C SER A 15 -3.39 0.05 12.57
N VAL A 16 -2.51 -0.89 12.93
CA VAL A 16 -2.45 -2.22 12.30
C VAL A 16 -3.73 -3.00 12.56
N LEU A 17 -4.22 -2.96 13.80
CA LEU A 17 -5.46 -3.66 14.17
C LEU A 17 -6.69 -3.02 13.53
N GLN A 18 -6.75 -1.69 13.45
CA GLN A 18 -7.84 -0.99 12.78
C GLN A 18 -7.87 -1.32 11.29
N LEU A 19 -6.72 -1.24 10.60
CA LEU A 19 -6.63 -1.58 9.19
C LEU A 19 -6.90 -3.06 8.96
N GLY A 20 -6.36 -3.93 9.82
CA GLY A 20 -6.62 -5.37 9.80
C GLY A 20 -8.10 -5.69 9.95
N ALA A 21 -8.82 -4.97 10.83
CA ALA A 21 -10.26 -5.12 11.01
C ALA A 21 -11.04 -4.70 9.75
N GLU A 22 -10.66 -3.60 9.11
CA GLU A 22 -11.29 -3.17 7.86
C GLU A 22 -11.08 -4.19 6.73
N ILE A 23 -9.86 -4.69 6.57
CA ILE A 23 -9.56 -5.71 5.56
C ILE A 23 -10.26 -7.03 5.87
N ALA A 24 -10.31 -7.45 7.13
CA ALA A 24 -11.01 -8.68 7.53
C ALA A 24 -12.51 -8.64 7.19
N LYS A 25 -13.18 -7.50 7.41
CA LYS A 25 -14.58 -7.30 6.99
C LYS A 25 -14.77 -7.46 5.48
N LEU A 26 -13.80 -7.00 4.68
CA LEU A 26 -13.88 -7.03 3.23
C LEU A 26 -13.58 -8.41 2.65
N THR A 27 -12.79 -9.22 3.35
CA THR A 27 -12.37 -10.54 2.86
C THR A 27 -13.27 -11.67 3.29
N GLU A 28 -14.09 -11.48 4.32
CA GLU A 28 -14.95 -12.52 4.94
C GLU A 28 -14.18 -13.79 5.32
N GLN A 29 -12.86 -13.69 5.49
CA GLN A 29 -11.98 -14.81 5.78
C GLN A 29 -11.30 -14.63 7.13
N MET A 30 -10.87 -15.75 7.71
CA MET A 30 -10.14 -15.77 8.98
C MET A 30 -8.71 -15.23 8.77
N PRO A 31 -8.37 -14.04 9.28
CA PRO A 31 -7.01 -13.55 9.24
C PRO A 31 -6.11 -14.27 10.25
N THR A 32 -4.82 -14.29 9.98
CA THR A 32 -3.81 -14.73 10.93
C THR A 32 -3.18 -13.52 11.60
N LEU A 33 -3.24 -13.47 12.93
CA LEU A 33 -2.56 -12.46 13.73
C LEU A 33 -1.22 -13.04 14.18
N LEU A 34 -0.13 -12.54 13.63
CA LEU A 34 1.23 -12.88 14.04
C LEU A 34 1.76 -11.82 14.99
N THR A 35 2.22 -12.27 16.16
CA THR A 35 2.95 -11.42 17.11
C THR A 35 4.38 -11.90 17.22
N VAL A 36 5.34 -11.02 16.92
CA VAL A 36 6.76 -11.33 17.05
C VAL A 36 7.33 -10.66 18.29
N ILE A 37 7.92 -11.48 19.17
CA ILE A 37 8.61 -11.04 20.39
C ILE A 37 10.10 -11.31 20.26
N ARG A 38 10.92 -10.49 20.89
CA ARG A 38 12.39 -10.63 20.84
C ARG A 38 12.92 -11.72 21.76
N HIS A 39 12.24 -11.91 22.91
CA HIS A 39 12.66 -12.86 23.97
C HIS A 39 11.45 -13.60 24.52
N GLU A 40 11.62 -14.85 24.87
CA GLU A 40 10.58 -15.72 25.42
C GLU A 40 9.95 -15.13 26.71
N SER A 41 10.72 -14.38 27.50
CA SER A 41 10.24 -13.68 28.69
C SER A 41 9.11 -12.69 28.43
N GLN A 42 8.93 -12.25 27.20
CA GLN A 42 7.85 -11.33 26.81
C GLN A 42 6.52 -12.06 26.52
N ARG A 43 6.51 -13.40 26.48
CA ARG A 43 5.32 -14.18 26.12
C ARG A 43 4.13 -13.92 27.02
N ALA A 44 4.36 -13.81 28.33
CA ALA A 44 3.30 -13.52 29.30
C ALA A 44 2.67 -12.12 29.09
N THR A 45 3.50 -11.13 28.79
CA THR A 45 3.05 -9.75 28.53
C THR A 45 2.25 -9.66 27.21
N VAL A 46 2.64 -10.44 26.21
CA VAL A 46 1.98 -10.47 24.90
C VAL A 46 0.62 -11.14 24.95
N ALA A 47 0.37 -12.05 25.86
CA ALA A 47 -0.93 -12.72 25.99
C ALA A 47 -2.09 -11.73 26.19
N GLY A 48 -1.90 -10.69 27.02
CA GLY A 48 -2.89 -9.63 27.21
C GLY A 48 -3.15 -8.80 25.95
N THR A 49 -2.11 -8.58 25.16
CA THR A 49 -2.23 -7.83 23.89
C THR A 49 -2.93 -8.64 22.82
N ILE A 50 -2.63 -9.94 22.72
CA ILE A 50 -3.33 -10.84 21.79
C ILE A 50 -4.81 -10.89 22.17
N ALA A 51 -5.15 -10.97 23.46
CA ALA A 51 -6.54 -10.92 23.91
C ALA A 51 -7.23 -9.62 23.52
N SER A 52 -6.59 -8.47 23.73
CA SER A 52 -7.11 -7.17 23.31
C SER A 52 -7.24 -7.04 21.79
N ALA A 53 -6.28 -7.56 21.03
CA ALA A 53 -6.33 -7.60 19.58
C ALA A 53 -7.47 -8.50 19.07
N TYR A 54 -7.65 -9.66 19.72
CA TYR A 54 -8.75 -10.56 19.42
C TYR A 54 -10.11 -9.88 19.64
N ASP A 55 -10.29 -9.19 20.76
CA ASP A 55 -11.55 -8.49 21.05
C ASP A 55 -11.86 -7.39 20.02
N ARG A 56 -10.85 -6.69 19.53
CA ARG A 56 -11.00 -5.67 18.49
C ARG A 56 -11.34 -6.26 17.12
N LEU A 57 -10.75 -7.38 16.76
CA LEU A 57 -10.95 -8.04 15.46
C LEU A 57 -12.19 -8.93 15.43
N ARG A 58 -12.68 -9.39 16.58
CA ARG A 58 -13.81 -10.31 16.73
C ARG A 58 -15.11 -9.81 16.09
N GLY A 59 -15.34 -8.48 16.10
CA GLY A 59 -16.49 -7.87 15.42
C GLY A 59 -16.34 -7.78 13.89
N SER A 60 -15.16 -8.04 13.37
CA SER A 60 -14.81 -7.85 11.95
C SER A 60 -14.44 -9.16 11.25
N ALA A 61 -14.10 -10.20 12.01
CA ALA A 61 -13.75 -11.52 11.48
C ALA A 61 -14.51 -12.60 12.27
N PRO A 62 -15.07 -13.64 11.60
CA PRO A 62 -15.78 -14.72 12.28
C PRO A 62 -14.86 -15.52 13.20
N GLU A 63 -13.62 -15.70 12.81
CA GLU A 63 -12.57 -16.39 13.57
C GLU A 63 -11.24 -15.68 13.34
N LEU A 64 -10.28 -15.85 14.26
CA LEU A 64 -8.93 -15.30 14.20
C LEU A 64 -7.92 -16.37 14.59
N ARG A 65 -6.99 -16.67 13.69
CA ARG A 65 -5.84 -17.51 14.02
C ARG A 65 -4.76 -16.63 14.67
N THR A 66 -4.21 -17.05 15.79
CA THR A 66 -3.13 -16.29 16.47
C THR A 66 -1.86 -17.13 16.54
N GLU A 67 -0.74 -16.49 16.22
CA GLU A 67 0.60 -17.09 16.32
C GLU A 67 1.55 -16.15 17.05
N VAL A 68 2.45 -16.74 17.86
CA VAL A 68 3.52 -16.01 18.55
C VAL A 68 4.85 -16.63 18.15
N ARG A 69 5.71 -15.82 17.56
CA ARG A 69 7.09 -16.22 17.21
C ARG A 69 8.11 -15.42 18.01
N VAL A 70 9.26 -16.03 18.25
CA VAL A 70 10.37 -15.42 19.00
C VAL A 70 11.55 -15.24 18.05
N GLY A 71 11.98 -14.00 17.86
CA GLY A 71 13.11 -13.72 16.97
C GLY A 71 13.18 -12.29 16.46
N SER A 72 13.85 -12.12 15.36
CA SER A 72 13.92 -10.84 14.65
C SER A 72 12.61 -10.60 13.88
N PRO A 73 11.90 -9.48 14.13
CA PRO A 73 10.58 -9.25 13.55
C PRO A 73 10.51 -9.45 12.05
N SER A 74 11.38 -8.79 11.27
CA SER A 74 11.35 -8.91 9.81
C SER A 74 11.60 -10.35 9.32
N LYS A 75 12.51 -11.07 9.98
CA LYS A 75 12.82 -12.46 9.61
C LYS A 75 11.63 -13.39 9.88
N GLU A 76 11.03 -13.28 11.06
CA GLU A 76 9.90 -14.13 11.46
C GLU A 76 8.64 -13.84 10.61
N ILE A 77 8.41 -12.56 10.26
CA ILE A 77 7.30 -12.19 9.37
C ILE A 77 7.51 -12.77 7.98
N LEU A 78 8.68 -12.59 7.37
CA LEU A 78 8.98 -13.13 6.04
C LEU A 78 8.91 -14.65 6.01
N GLN A 79 9.42 -15.33 7.03
CA GLN A 79 9.33 -16.79 7.15
C GLN A 79 7.88 -17.27 7.26
N GLU A 80 7.02 -16.53 8.01
CA GLU A 80 5.59 -16.84 8.08
C GLU A 80 4.91 -16.65 6.71
N ILE A 81 5.21 -15.55 6.01
CA ILE A 81 4.66 -15.29 4.67
C ILE A 81 5.04 -16.40 3.69
N GLU A 82 6.29 -16.82 3.69
CA GLU A 82 6.79 -17.89 2.81
C GLU A 82 6.13 -19.25 3.10
N SER A 83 5.95 -19.58 4.38
CA SER A 83 5.38 -20.87 4.79
C SER A 83 3.85 -20.92 4.73
N GLY A 84 3.20 -19.76 4.80
CA GLY A 84 1.75 -19.65 5.01
C GLY A 84 0.95 -19.38 3.75
N GLU A 85 1.55 -19.10 2.59
CA GLU A 85 0.88 -18.76 1.33
C GLU A 85 -0.13 -17.60 1.49
N TYR A 86 0.31 -16.49 2.04
CA TYR A 86 -0.54 -15.33 2.24
C TYR A 86 -0.66 -14.48 0.97
N ASP A 87 -1.87 -13.96 0.73
CA ASP A 87 -2.17 -13.06 -0.39
C ASP A 87 -1.93 -11.59 -0.07
N LEU A 88 -1.93 -11.25 1.22
CA LEU A 88 -1.70 -9.90 1.74
C LEU A 88 -1.07 -9.96 3.13
N VAL A 89 -0.07 -9.13 3.37
CA VAL A 89 0.46 -8.89 4.72
C VAL A 89 0.19 -7.43 5.13
N ILE A 90 -0.28 -7.24 6.36
CA ILE A 90 -0.49 -5.93 6.98
C ILE A 90 0.58 -5.74 8.05
N VAL A 91 1.36 -4.67 7.93
CA VAL A 91 2.41 -4.30 8.90
C VAL A 91 2.18 -2.88 9.39
N GLY A 92 2.61 -2.57 10.60
CA GLY A 92 2.57 -1.22 11.15
C GLY A 92 3.89 -0.50 10.99
N ASN A 93 3.85 0.75 10.59
CA ASN A 93 5.00 1.63 10.73
C ASN A 93 5.05 2.13 12.19
N LEU A 94 6.21 2.01 12.85
CA LEU A 94 6.41 2.59 14.17
C LEU A 94 6.30 4.12 14.02
N GLU A 95 5.21 4.67 14.53
CA GLU A 95 5.13 6.12 14.75
C GLU A 95 6.09 6.48 15.88
N CYS A 96 7.36 6.68 15.54
CA CYS A 96 8.30 7.26 16.49
C CYS A 96 7.81 8.66 16.85
N ARG A 97 7.44 8.88 18.10
CA ARG A 97 7.09 10.20 18.63
C ARG A 97 8.36 11.06 18.70
N GLY A 98 8.56 11.92 17.69
CA GLY A 98 9.64 12.90 17.66
C GLY A 98 9.72 13.61 16.31
N LEU A 99 10.11 14.88 16.32
CA LEU A 99 10.16 15.78 15.13
C LEU A 99 11.04 15.25 13.97
N VAL A 100 11.89 14.26 14.20
CA VAL A 100 12.82 13.70 13.17
C VAL A 100 12.32 12.34 12.64
N ALA A 101 11.35 11.71 13.30
CA ALA A 101 10.94 10.33 13.03
C ALA A 101 9.93 10.18 11.87
N TRP A 102 9.42 11.27 11.33
CA TRP A 102 8.44 11.29 10.25
C TRP A 102 9.03 10.84 8.89
N PHE A 103 10.36 10.83 8.78
CA PHE A 103 11.06 10.60 7.51
C PHE A 103 11.80 9.25 7.44
N VAL A 104 11.68 8.40 8.45
CA VAL A 104 12.38 7.11 8.47
C VAL A 104 11.37 5.98 8.54
N MET A 105 11.37 5.12 7.51
CA MET A 105 10.62 3.87 7.52
C MET A 105 11.24 2.92 8.56
N ASP A 106 10.40 2.20 9.32
CA ASP A 106 10.89 1.17 10.26
C ASP A 106 11.67 0.09 9.49
N ALA A 107 12.84 -0.28 9.98
CA ALA A 107 13.69 -1.29 9.33
C ALA A 107 13.00 -2.66 9.16
N THR A 108 11.95 -2.94 9.95
CA THR A 108 11.13 -4.14 9.81
C THR A 108 10.19 -4.00 8.61
N VAL A 109 9.51 -2.86 8.51
CA VAL A 109 8.59 -2.53 7.39
C VAL A 109 9.36 -2.51 6.09
N ASP A 110 10.50 -1.81 6.05
CA ASP A 110 11.41 -1.74 4.89
C ASP A 110 11.77 -3.15 4.38
N ARG A 111 12.24 -4.01 5.26
CA ARG A 111 12.59 -5.39 4.87
C ARG A 111 11.39 -6.20 4.38
N VAL A 112 10.23 -6.06 5.03
CA VAL A 112 9.02 -6.78 4.61
C VAL A 112 8.55 -6.28 3.26
N VAL A 113 8.52 -4.97 3.04
CA VAL A 113 8.15 -4.36 1.76
C VAL A 113 9.05 -4.86 0.62
N HIS A 114 10.36 -4.92 0.83
CA HIS A 114 11.29 -5.29 -0.24
C HIS A 114 11.39 -6.80 -0.51
N HIS A 115 10.99 -7.66 0.45
CA HIS A 115 11.24 -9.10 0.34
C HIS A 115 9.98 -9.96 0.37
N ALA A 116 8.82 -9.42 0.72
CA ALA A 116 7.59 -10.20 0.71
C ALA A 116 7.21 -10.63 -0.71
N PRO A 117 6.83 -11.90 -0.92
CA PRO A 117 6.37 -12.39 -2.22
C PRO A 117 4.94 -11.98 -2.55
N CYS A 118 4.23 -11.39 -1.60
CA CYS A 118 2.84 -10.94 -1.72
C CYS A 118 2.73 -9.43 -1.48
N PRO A 119 1.60 -8.80 -1.84
CA PRO A 119 1.29 -7.41 -1.51
C PRO A 119 1.49 -7.09 -0.03
N VAL A 120 2.02 -5.89 0.25
CA VAL A 120 2.25 -5.39 1.60
C VAL A 120 1.43 -4.14 1.83
N MET A 121 0.59 -4.15 2.86
CA MET A 121 -0.19 -3.00 3.29
C MET A 121 0.39 -2.43 4.58
N ILE A 122 0.76 -1.17 4.54
CA ILE A 122 1.41 -0.46 5.65
C ILE A 122 0.37 0.36 6.38
N ALA A 123 0.10 0.01 7.64
CA ALA A 123 -0.82 0.74 8.50
C ALA A 123 -0.10 1.94 9.11
N LYS A 124 -0.51 3.13 8.70
CA LYS A 124 0.01 4.40 9.22
C LYS A 124 -1.04 5.52 9.09
N GLY A 125 -0.81 6.60 9.80
CA GLY A 125 -1.71 7.73 9.77
C GLY A 125 -3.13 7.41 10.24
N ARG A 126 -4.11 8.08 9.65
CA ARG A 126 -5.53 7.90 10.02
C ARG A 126 -6.14 6.74 9.23
N ILE A 127 -6.60 5.72 9.94
CA ILE A 127 -7.33 4.59 9.36
C ILE A 127 -8.82 4.90 9.32
N ARG A 128 -9.41 4.79 8.14
CA ARG A 128 -10.84 4.95 7.85
C ARG A 128 -11.34 3.78 7.00
N PRO A 129 -12.66 3.58 6.88
CA PRO A 129 -13.20 2.68 5.86
C PRO A 129 -12.70 3.08 4.48
N ILE A 130 -12.18 2.12 3.71
CA ILE A 130 -11.58 2.38 2.40
C ILE A 130 -12.70 2.63 1.39
N ARG A 131 -12.80 3.87 0.92
CA ARG A 131 -13.77 4.33 -0.09
C ARG A 131 -13.12 5.14 -1.20
N HIS A 132 -12.06 5.89 -0.90
CA HIS A 132 -11.34 6.70 -1.88
C HIS A 132 -9.89 6.23 -1.97
N ILE A 133 -9.53 5.67 -3.12
CA ILE A 133 -8.21 5.10 -3.37
C ILE A 133 -7.44 5.99 -4.35
N LEU A 134 -6.22 6.36 -3.99
CA LEU A 134 -5.26 6.98 -4.89
C LEU A 134 -4.33 5.91 -5.46
N LEU A 135 -4.46 5.59 -6.74
CA LEU A 135 -3.60 4.65 -7.44
C LEU A 135 -2.57 5.41 -8.27
N CYS A 136 -1.29 5.30 -7.90
CA CYS A 136 -0.19 6.01 -8.54
C CYS A 136 0.48 5.11 -9.57
N ASP A 137 0.00 5.15 -10.84
CA ASP A 137 0.58 4.36 -11.92
C ASP A 137 1.60 5.18 -12.73
N SER A 138 2.75 4.59 -12.95
CA SER A 138 3.81 5.16 -13.80
C SER A 138 3.70 4.73 -15.27
N GLY A 139 2.80 3.81 -15.60
CA GLY A 139 2.67 3.21 -16.93
C GLY A 139 3.87 2.36 -17.37
N ALA A 140 4.92 2.26 -16.56
CA ALA A 140 6.19 1.65 -16.95
C ALA A 140 6.25 0.11 -16.77
N GLN A 141 5.19 -0.51 -16.27
CA GLN A 141 5.18 -1.93 -15.90
C GLN A 141 4.15 -2.73 -16.70
N CYS A 142 4.50 -3.97 -17.05
CA CYS A 142 3.58 -4.93 -17.64
C CYS A 142 3.53 -6.21 -16.76
N PRO A 143 2.38 -6.64 -16.21
CA PRO A 143 1.08 -5.96 -16.29
C PRO A 143 1.07 -4.62 -15.56
N SER A 144 0.17 -3.73 -15.92
CA SER A 144 0.02 -2.41 -15.30
C SER A 144 -0.24 -2.54 -13.78
N LEU A 145 0.05 -1.50 -13.02
CA LEU A 145 -0.24 -1.47 -11.59
C LEU A 145 -1.73 -1.71 -11.34
N LEU A 146 -2.58 -1.07 -12.14
CA LEU A 146 -4.03 -1.26 -12.06
C LEU A 146 -4.44 -2.71 -12.32
N GLY A 147 -3.87 -3.37 -13.33
CA GLY A 147 -4.16 -4.77 -13.62
C GLY A 147 -3.80 -5.69 -12.46
N ARG A 148 -2.67 -5.45 -11.79
CA ARG A 148 -2.28 -6.15 -10.56
C ARG A 148 -3.21 -5.83 -9.39
N PHE A 149 -3.58 -4.57 -9.21
CA PHE A 149 -4.52 -4.13 -8.18
C PHE A 149 -5.89 -4.81 -8.35
N ALA A 150 -6.49 -4.69 -9.52
CA ALA A 150 -7.79 -5.28 -9.82
C ALA A 150 -7.81 -6.81 -9.68
N SER A 151 -6.72 -7.50 -10.04
CA SER A 151 -6.65 -8.96 -9.95
C SER A 151 -6.39 -9.48 -8.52
N ARG A 152 -5.49 -8.81 -7.78
CA ARG A 152 -5.05 -9.27 -6.46
C ARG A 152 -5.87 -8.71 -5.31
N MET A 153 -6.42 -7.49 -5.46
CA MET A 153 -7.13 -6.75 -4.41
C MET A 153 -8.62 -6.59 -4.73
N ARG A 154 -9.25 -7.62 -5.31
CA ARG A 154 -10.66 -7.59 -5.73
C ARG A 154 -11.63 -7.12 -4.64
N MET A 155 -11.32 -7.38 -3.36
CA MET A 155 -12.14 -6.92 -2.24
C MET A 155 -12.11 -5.39 -2.05
N LEU A 156 -11.09 -4.71 -2.58
CA LEU A 156 -11.01 -3.24 -2.59
C LEU A 156 -11.68 -2.63 -3.83
N VAL A 157 -11.99 -3.46 -4.84
CA VAL A 157 -12.58 -3.05 -6.11
C VAL A 157 -14.09 -3.31 -6.03
N ARG A 158 -14.84 -2.36 -5.45
CA ARG A 158 -16.28 -2.48 -5.19
C ARG A 158 -16.99 -1.24 -5.71
N GLN A 159 -18.32 -1.33 -5.89
CA GLN A 159 -19.16 -0.24 -6.40
C GLN A 159 -19.22 0.99 -5.48
N ASP A 160 -18.92 0.84 -4.20
CA ASP A 160 -18.88 1.94 -3.22
C ASP A 160 -17.48 2.52 -3.00
N VAL A 161 -16.53 2.14 -3.85
CA VAL A 161 -15.14 2.62 -3.85
C VAL A 161 -14.88 3.44 -5.10
N ASP A 162 -14.33 4.62 -4.91
CA ASP A 162 -13.86 5.52 -5.95
C ASP A 162 -12.33 5.41 -6.10
N VAL A 163 -11.83 5.33 -7.33
CA VAL A 163 -10.40 5.19 -7.62
C VAL A 163 -9.92 6.37 -8.46
N THR A 164 -9.06 7.20 -7.89
CA THR A 164 -8.31 8.19 -8.66
C THR A 164 -7.04 7.55 -9.19
N VAL A 165 -6.89 7.49 -10.51
CA VAL A 165 -5.65 7.04 -11.17
C VAL A 165 -4.78 8.26 -11.41
N LEU A 166 -3.72 8.38 -10.62
CA LEU A 166 -2.77 9.49 -10.70
C LEU A 166 -1.56 9.11 -11.56
N HIS A 167 -1.33 9.91 -12.59
CA HIS A 167 -0.08 9.92 -13.35
C HIS A 167 0.69 11.21 -13.08
N VAL A 168 1.99 11.11 -12.75
CA VAL A 168 2.84 12.28 -12.56
C VAL A 168 3.79 12.44 -13.74
N MET A 169 3.63 13.53 -14.48
CA MET A 169 4.52 13.92 -15.57
C MET A 169 5.72 14.69 -15.03
N SER A 170 6.86 14.01 -14.95
CA SER A 170 8.13 14.63 -14.58
C SER A 170 8.79 15.24 -15.81
N GLN A 171 9.30 16.46 -15.70
CA GLN A 171 10.11 17.08 -16.77
C GLN A 171 11.36 16.24 -17.13
N MET A 172 11.85 15.43 -16.19
CA MET A 172 12.94 14.49 -16.44
C MET A 172 12.51 13.25 -17.25
N SER A 173 11.22 12.95 -17.29
CA SER A 173 10.64 11.82 -18.05
C SER A 173 10.15 12.22 -19.43
N ALA A 174 10.19 13.50 -19.78
CA ALA A 174 9.81 14.00 -21.09
C ALA A 174 10.79 13.46 -22.14
N GLY A 175 10.40 12.40 -22.84
CA GLY A 175 11.15 11.82 -23.94
C GLY A 175 11.23 12.75 -25.14
N PRO A 176 12.11 12.44 -26.11
CA PRO A 176 12.15 13.21 -27.36
C PRO A 176 10.80 13.10 -28.08
N GLY A 177 10.15 14.25 -28.29
CA GLY A 177 8.83 14.33 -28.97
C GLY A 177 7.68 14.88 -28.14
N VAL A 178 7.84 15.02 -26.83
CA VAL A 178 6.85 15.68 -25.95
C VAL A 178 6.81 17.18 -26.27
N LYS A 179 5.64 17.68 -26.71
CA LYS A 179 5.45 19.11 -26.99
C LYS A 179 5.37 19.88 -25.66
N GLY A 180 5.93 21.08 -25.61
CA GLY A 180 5.90 21.93 -24.40
C GLY A 180 4.48 22.24 -23.87
N THR A 181 3.44 22.17 -24.71
CA THR A 181 2.02 22.26 -24.31
C THR A 181 1.57 21.06 -23.49
N GLN A 182 2.06 19.87 -23.79
CA GLN A 182 1.72 18.63 -23.07
C GLN A 182 2.28 18.60 -21.65
N LEU A 183 3.34 19.38 -21.36
CA LEU A 183 3.92 19.53 -20.02
C LEU A 183 3.01 20.31 -19.04
N ARG A 184 1.85 20.77 -19.44
CA ARG A 184 0.86 21.47 -18.62
C ARG A 184 -0.57 20.97 -18.85
N ALA A 185 -0.74 19.98 -19.71
CA ALA A 185 -2.04 19.44 -20.07
C ALA A 185 -2.63 18.66 -18.88
N ASP A 186 -3.94 18.77 -18.71
CA ASP A 186 -4.67 17.93 -17.76
C ASP A 186 -4.93 16.52 -18.34
N ALA A 187 -5.50 15.63 -17.54
CA ALA A 187 -5.76 14.25 -17.95
C ALA A 187 -6.71 14.16 -19.15
N GLU A 188 -7.76 14.99 -19.17
CA GLU A 188 -8.75 15.00 -20.26
C GLU A 188 -8.14 15.49 -21.59
N GLU A 189 -7.25 16.47 -21.50
CA GLU A 189 -6.53 17.00 -22.67
C GLU A 189 -5.57 15.96 -23.24
N LEU A 190 -4.78 15.27 -22.39
CA LEU A 190 -3.87 14.22 -22.84
C LEU A 190 -4.62 13.05 -23.47
N ILE A 191 -5.75 12.64 -22.91
CA ILE A 191 -6.62 11.60 -23.48
C ILE A 191 -7.17 12.04 -24.83
N ARG A 192 -7.67 13.25 -24.95
CA ARG A 192 -8.25 13.80 -26.20
C ARG A 192 -7.20 13.93 -27.31
N GLU A 193 -5.97 14.28 -26.96
CA GLU A 193 -4.86 14.42 -27.91
C GLU A 193 -4.18 13.11 -28.27
N HIS A 194 -4.61 11.99 -27.67
CA HIS A 194 -3.96 10.68 -27.82
C HIS A 194 -2.47 10.73 -27.49
N ALA A 195 -2.10 11.50 -26.46
CA ALA A 195 -0.75 11.47 -25.94
C ALA A 195 -0.47 10.08 -25.32
N PRO A 196 0.79 9.58 -25.32
CA PRO A 196 1.11 8.27 -24.76
C PRO A 196 0.63 8.08 -23.32
N GLU A 197 0.74 9.10 -22.49
CA GLU A 197 0.26 9.10 -21.11
C GLU A 197 -1.27 9.12 -21.03
N GLY A 198 -1.92 9.83 -21.96
CA GLY A 198 -3.38 9.86 -22.10
C GLY A 198 -3.94 8.51 -22.55
N GLU A 199 -3.27 7.79 -23.45
CA GLU A 199 -3.67 6.44 -23.85
C GLU A 199 -3.57 5.44 -22.70
N LEU A 200 -2.53 5.54 -21.86
CA LEU A 200 -2.39 4.72 -20.64
C LEU A 200 -3.53 4.99 -19.66
N LEU A 201 -3.80 6.25 -19.35
CA LEU A 201 -4.91 6.64 -18.49
C LEU A 201 -6.26 6.16 -19.03
N GLN A 202 -6.48 6.29 -20.35
CA GLN A 202 -7.72 5.80 -20.98
C GLN A 202 -7.88 4.29 -20.83
N GLN A 203 -6.81 3.53 -21.03
CA GLN A 203 -6.82 2.07 -20.84
C GLN A 203 -7.16 1.69 -19.38
N ASP A 204 -6.58 2.40 -18.42
CA ASP A 204 -6.85 2.19 -17.00
C ASP A 204 -8.32 2.53 -16.66
N MET A 205 -8.84 3.65 -17.17
CA MET A 205 -10.25 4.02 -17.00
C MET A 205 -11.20 2.98 -17.60
N ASP A 206 -10.90 2.47 -18.78
CA ASP A 206 -11.73 1.47 -19.46
C ASP A 206 -11.71 0.14 -18.70
N MET A 207 -10.58 -0.25 -18.10
CA MET A 207 -10.48 -1.43 -17.26
C MET A 207 -11.33 -1.30 -15.99
N LEU A 208 -11.25 -0.15 -15.28
CA LEU A 208 -12.06 0.10 -14.09
C LEU A 208 -13.56 0.15 -14.41
N ARG A 209 -13.93 0.76 -15.53
CA ARG A 209 -15.31 0.80 -16.01
C ARG A 209 -15.86 -0.61 -16.31
N GLN A 210 -15.05 -1.51 -16.89
CA GLN A 210 -15.46 -2.90 -17.15
C GLN A 210 -15.79 -3.68 -15.88
N ILE A 211 -15.18 -3.35 -14.76
CA ILE A 211 -15.43 -3.97 -13.45
C ILE A 211 -16.38 -3.13 -12.57
N HIS A 212 -17.03 -2.12 -13.15
CA HIS A 212 -18.05 -1.26 -12.51
C HIS A 212 -17.52 -0.49 -11.28
N VAL A 213 -16.30 0.01 -11.36
CA VAL A 213 -15.69 0.88 -10.35
C VAL A 213 -15.70 2.32 -10.85
N ASP A 214 -16.19 3.23 -10.02
CA ASP A 214 -16.11 4.65 -10.28
C ASP A 214 -14.64 5.09 -10.26
N SER A 215 -14.24 5.85 -11.29
CA SER A 215 -12.83 6.18 -11.45
C SER A 215 -12.62 7.52 -12.13
N HIS A 216 -11.56 8.22 -11.70
CA HIS A 216 -11.19 9.53 -12.20
C HIS A 216 -9.71 9.56 -12.59
N PRO A 217 -9.37 9.94 -13.84
CA PRO A 217 -7.99 10.15 -14.23
C PRO A 217 -7.50 11.49 -13.69
N LYS A 218 -6.29 11.52 -13.18
CA LYS A 218 -5.63 12.75 -12.72
C LYS A 218 -4.19 12.81 -13.19
N VAL A 219 -3.77 13.99 -13.63
CA VAL A 219 -2.37 14.25 -13.99
C VAL A 219 -1.84 15.40 -13.13
N ARG A 220 -0.64 15.23 -12.62
CA ARG A 220 0.13 16.28 -11.94
C ARG A 220 1.47 16.46 -12.62
N HIS A 221 2.07 17.62 -12.47
CA HIS A 221 3.31 17.99 -13.16
C HIS A 221 4.35 18.43 -12.13
N GLY A 222 5.45 17.70 -12.02
CA GLY A 222 6.50 18.04 -11.06
C GLY A 222 7.40 16.86 -10.70
N LEU A 223 7.95 16.89 -9.50
CA LEU A 223 8.73 15.78 -8.95
C LEU A 223 7.79 14.70 -8.43
N VAL A 224 8.00 13.47 -8.90
CA VAL A 224 7.06 12.35 -8.68
C VAL A 224 6.68 12.17 -7.21
N VAL A 225 7.66 12.16 -6.31
CA VAL A 225 7.39 11.97 -4.87
C VAL A 225 6.60 13.15 -4.29
N GLU A 226 7.02 14.38 -4.60
CA GLU A 226 6.38 15.60 -4.08
C GLU A 226 4.91 15.67 -4.52
N GLU A 227 4.64 15.43 -5.80
CA GLU A 227 3.30 15.50 -6.36
C GLU A 227 2.37 14.40 -5.82
N ILE A 228 2.89 13.17 -5.64
CA ILE A 228 2.11 12.08 -5.03
C ILE A 228 1.80 12.40 -3.56
N VAL A 229 2.80 12.87 -2.81
CA VAL A 229 2.65 13.19 -1.39
C VAL A 229 1.70 14.38 -1.18
N GLU A 230 1.81 15.41 -2.00
CA GLU A 230 0.91 16.57 -1.96
C GLU A 230 -0.52 16.14 -2.27
N GLU A 231 -0.73 15.36 -3.33
CA GLU A 231 -2.05 14.85 -3.70
C GLU A 231 -2.64 13.99 -2.60
N ALA A 232 -1.89 13.02 -2.09
CA ALA A 232 -2.35 12.10 -1.04
C ALA A 232 -2.73 12.84 0.26
N ASN A 233 -2.00 13.91 0.62
CA ASN A 233 -2.22 14.63 1.86
C ASN A 233 -3.23 15.78 1.74
N SER A 234 -3.51 16.28 0.52
CA SER A 234 -4.42 17.42 0.28
C SER A 234 -5.87 17.02 0.04
N SER A 235 -6.13 15.77 -0.26
CA SER A 235 -7.46 15.25 -0.61
C SER A 235 -7.92 14.14 0.35
N ASP A 236 -9.21 13.78 0.28
CA ASP A 236 -9.83 12.80 1.19
C ASP A 236 -9.64 11.35 0.71
N TYR A 237 -8.39 10.94 0.50
CA TYR A 237 -8.07 9.54 0.24
C TYR A 237 -7.98 8.71 1.53
N ASP A 238 -8.29 7.42 1.42
CA ASP A 238 -8.22 6.46 2.52
C ASP A 238 -7.08 5.45 2.35
N LEU A 239 -6.61 5.27 1.11
CA LEU A 239 -5.53 4.35 0.75
C LEU A 239 -4.74 4.89 -0.45
N VAL A 240 -3.42 4.82 -0.35
CA VAL A 240 -2.53 5.04 -1.50
C VAL A 240 -2.02 3.70 -2.01
N VAL A 241 -2.08 3.48 -3.32
CA VAL A 241 -1.59 2.26 -3.97
C VAL A 241 -0.40 2.62 -4.85
N ILE A 242 0.72 1.96 -4.62
CA ILE A 242 1.94 2.13 -5.40
C ILE A 242 2.47 0.78 -5.90
N GLY A 243 3.20 0.82 -7.00
CA GLY A 243 3.93 -0.34 -7.50
C GLY A 243 5.20 -0.59 -6.71
N GLY A 244 5.36 -1.80 -6.17
CA GLY A 244 6.64 -2.30 -5.68
C GLY A 244 7.42 -2.94 -6.84
N ARG A 245 8.73 -2.81 -6.85
CA ARG A 245 9.57 -3.50 -7.84
C ARG A 245 10.15 -4.76 -7.24
N ARG A 246 10.10 -5.86 -8.01
CA ARG A 246 11.00 -6.99 -7.76
C ARG A 246 12.37 -6.61 -8.33
N PRO A 247 13.44 -6.71 -7.54
CA PRO A 247 14.76 -6.29 -7.98
C PRO A 247 15.29 -7.21 -9.08
N ALA A 248 15.46 -6.66 -10.29
CA ALA A 248 16.19 -7.28 -11.37
C ALA A 248 17.20 -6.27 -11.95
N GLY A 249 18.49 -6.50 -11.70
CA GLY A 249 19.59 -5.77 -12.32
C GLY A 249 20.05 -4.49 -11.61
N TRP A 250 21.06 -3.83 -12.19
CA TRP A 250 21.77 -2.66 -11.62
C TRP A 250 21.01 -1.32 -11.68
N GLN A 251 19.88 -1.25 -12.39
CA GLN A 251 18.95 -0.11 -12.35
C GLN A 251 18.20 0.02 -11.00
N ARG A 252 18.50 -0.87 -10.08
CA ARG A 252 17.96 -1.05 -8.74
C ARG A 252 18.09 0.20 -7.84
N ILE A 253 19.15 1.00 -7.99
CA ILE A 253 19.56 1.98 -7.00
C ILE A 253 18.76 3.29 -7.07
N LEU A 254 18.18 3.66 -8.21
CA LEU A 254 17.53 4.97 -8.39
C LEU A 254 16.00 4.96 -8.24
N LEU A 255 15.36 3.79 -8.24
CA LEU A 255 13.90 3.70 -8.27
C LEU A 255 13.31 2.97 -7.04
N ASP A 256 14.10 2.23 -6.27
CA ASP A 256 13.71 1.72 -4.95
C ASP A 256 13.50 2.88 -3.96
N ASP A 257 14.24 3.97 -4.13
CA ASP A 257 14.20 5.17 -3.32
C ASP A 257 12.87 5.96 -3.41
N LEU A 258 12.17 5.95 -4.55
CA LEU A 258 10.91 6.68 -4.72
C LEU A 258 9.76 6.07 -3.91
N GLY A 259 9.64 4.75 -3.91
CA GLY A 259 8.63 4.03 -3.13
C GLY A 259 8.79 4.28 -1.64
N ASP A 260 10.02 4.18 -1.15
CA ASP A 260 10.37 4.39 0.26
C ASP A 260 10.13 5.85 0.69
N GLN A 261 10.43 6.80 -0.18
CA GLN A 261 10.14 8.21 0.06
C GLN A 261 8.62 8.48 0.11
N ILE A 262 7.84 7.92 -0.80
CA ILE A 262 6.37 8.02 -0.76
C ILE A 262 5.83 7.39 0.53
N ILE A 263 6.25 6.16 0.85
CA ILE A 263 5.83 5.46 2.05
C ILE A 263 6.17 6.27 3.31
N SER A 264 7.34 6.92 3.36
CA SER A 264 7.75 7.68 4.53
C SER A 264 6.95 8.98 4.72
N GLN A 265 6.60 9.67 3.63
CA GLN A 265 6.04 11.03 3.67
C GLN A 265 4.50 11.09 3.63
N VAL A 266 3.84 10.09 3.04
CA VAL A 266 2.37 10.01 3.02
C VAL A 266 1.84 9.70 4.41
N ASN A 267 0.77 10.37 4.85
CA ASN A 267 0.12 10.17 6.15
C ASN A 267 -1.19 9.36 6.06
N LEU A 268 -1.20 8.37 5.20
CA LEU A 268 -2.32 7.44 4.95
C LEU A 268 -1.78 6.02 4.84
N PRO A 269 -2.63 4.99 4.98
CA PRO A 269 -2.25 3.63 4.63
C PRO A 269 -1.71 3.53 3.21
N VAL A 270 -0.67 2.73 3.02
CA VAL A 270 -0.05 2.50 1.71
C VAL A 270 -0.08 1.02 1.38
N LEU A 271 -0.58 0.68 0.19
CA LEU A 271 -0.51 -0.66 -0.38
C LEU A 271 0.59 -0.71 -1.44
N VAL A 272 1.55 -1.59 -1.24
CA VAL A 272 2.63 -1.86 -2.18
C VAL A 272 2.33 -3.16 -2.93
N LEU A 273 2.26 -3.11 -4.25
CA LEU A 273 1.96 -4.23 -5.14
C LEU A 273 3.21 -4.66 -5.92
N HIS A 274 3.63 -5.89 -5.74
CA HIS A 274 4.79 -6.48 -6.42
C HIS A 274 4.38 -7.21 -7.69
#